data_17cd8427f01fc1c2c32ef237c3dbc269
#
_entry.id   17cd8427f01fc1c2c32ef237c3dbc269
#
_cell.length_a   1.000
_cell.length_b   1.000
_cell.length_c   1.000
_cell.angle_alpha   90.00
_cell.angle_beta   90.00
_cell.angle_gamma   90.00
#
_symmetry.space_group_name_H-M   'P 1'
#
loop_
_entity.id
_entity.type
_entity.pdbx_description
1 polymer ?
#
loop_
_entity_poly.entity_id
_entity_poly.type
_entity_poly.pdbx_seq_one_letter_code
_entity_poly.pdbx_strand_id
1 'polypeptide(L)'
;IIIVLLTNVEINKVSGLEKAFDTIVMPIQNSLVYLKNKIKGNDSFFQNIDKLKAENDDLKQKNSELEQKLREYEIIKSENETLKEYMNLKEKYSDYESIPGYVINKEISNFGNTLIINVGQKDGIEPNMTVISDKGLVGYIISTTNNTSKVQTIIDTATAVSATISTSRDSIIVRGTLDENYNLKATYIPT
;
A
#
# COMPACT_ATOMS: atom_id res chain seq x y z
N ILE A 1 -46.73 -2.57 -0.94
CA ILE A 1 -46.09 -1.42 -1.67
C ILE A 1 -44.63 -1.24 -1.22
N ILE A 2 -44.30 -1.35 0.07
CA ILE A 2 -42.92 -1.18 0.58
C ILE A 2 -41.97 -2.28 0.08
N ILE A 3 -42.46 -3.52 -0.08
CA ILE A 3 -41.66 -4.66 -0.54
C ILE A 3 -41.31 -4.57 -2.04
N VAL A 4 -42.16 -3.95 -2.85
CA VAL A 4 -41.92 -3.80 -4.31
C VAL A 4 -40.86 -2.75 -4.63
N LEU A 5 -40.62 -1.78 -3.74
CA LEU A 5 -39.55 -0.77 -3.91
C LEU A 5 -38.13 -1.30 -3.62
N LEU A 6 -38.02 -2.41 -2.87
CA LEU A 6 -36.73 -3.03 -2.54
C LEU A 6 -36.15 -3.93 -3.65
N THR A 7 -36.95 -4.32 -4.65
CA THR A 7 -36.51 -5.24 -5.71
C THR A 7 -35.92 -4.56 -6.96
N ASN A 8 -35.92 -3.22 -7.02
CA ASN A 8 -35.46 -2.47 -8.19
C ASN A 8 -34.22 -1.58 -7.95
N VAL A 9 -33.46 -1.84 -6.89
CA VAL A 9 -32.20 -1.15 -6.67
C VAL A 9 -31.06 -2.08 -7.09
N GLU A 10 -30.47 -1.82 -8.24
CA GLU A 10 -29.19 -2.42 -8.63
C GLU A 10 -28.13 -2.10 -7.59
N ILE A 11 -27.67 -3.13 -6.89
CA ILE A 11 -26.63 -3.05 -5.86
C ILE A 11 -25.28 -2.87 -6.57
N ASN A 12 -24.97 -1.66 -6.96
CA ASN A 12 -23.64 -1.32 -7.43
C ASN A 12 -23.03 -0.24 -6.50
N LYS A 13 -22.06 -0.70 -5.68
CA LYS A 13 -21.16 0.02 -4.78
C LYS A 13 -21.57 0.04 -3.29
N VAL A 14 -20.61 -0.38 -2.48
CA VAL A 14 -20.62 -0.45 -1.01
C VAL A 14 -21.02 0.88 -0.32
N SER A 15 -20.79 2.02 -0.97
CA SER A 15 -21.24 3.35 -0.49
C SER A 15 -22.77 3.56 -0.55
N GLY A 16 -23.52 2.69 -1.21
CA GLY A 16 -24.98 2.76 -1.30
C GLY A 16 -25.68 2.18 -0.08
N LEU A 17 -25.05 1.27 0.65
CA LEU A 17 -25.65 0.62 1.83
C LEU A 17 -25.73 1.59 3.01
N GLU A 18 -24.75 2.46 3.23
CA GLU A 18 -24.81 3.50 4.27
C GLU A 18 -25.94 4.49 4.00
N LYS A 19 -26.06 4.98 2.76
CA LYS A 19 -27.15 5.91 2.39
C LYS A 19 -28.54 5.25 2.40
N ALA A 20 -28.64 3.96 2.04
CA ALA A 20 -29.89 3.21 2.13
C ALA A 20 -30.31 3.00 3.59
N PHE A 21 -29.35 2.75 4.48
CA PHE A 21 -29.60 2.61 5.92
C PHE A 21 -30.10 3.93 6.53
N ASP A 22 -29.47 5.06 6.24
CA ASP A 22 -29.88 6.37 6.71
C ASP A 22 -31.24 6.79 6.14
N THR A 23 -31.52 6.46 4.89
CA THR A 23 -32.78 6.83 4.23
C THR A 23 -33.98 5.99 4.73
N ILE A 24 -33.75 4.73 5.14
CA ILE A 24 -34.84 3.84 5.60
C ILE A 24 -34.96 3.86 7.12
N VAL A 25 -33.87 3.91 7.85
CA VAL A 25 -33.88 3.79 9.32
C VAL A 25 -34.25 5.13 9.99
N MET A 26 -33.81 6.27 9.46
CA MET A 26 -34.14 7.60 9.99
C MET A 26 -35.66 7.91 9.99
N PRO A 27 -36.43 7.71 8.90
CA PRO A 27 -37.86 7.97 8.92
C PRO A 27 -38.64 6.99 9.83
N ILE A 28 -38.15 5.75 9.99
CA ILE A 28 -38.76 4.77 10.93
C ILE A 28 -38.55 5.22 12.38
N GLN A 29 -37.35 5.72 12.72
CA GLN A 29 -37.05 6.23 14.07
C GLN A 29 -37.91 7.47 14.39
N ASN A 30 -38.07 8.39 13.45
CA ASN A 30 -38.93 9.58 13.64
C ASN A 30 -40.41 9.20 13.76
N SER A 31 -40.88 8.21 13.02
CA SER A 31 -42.23 7.68 13.13
C SER A 31 -42.51 7.00 14.47
N LEU A 32 -41.51 6.27 15.00
CA LEU A 32 -41.60 5.64 16.32
C LEU A 32 -41.61 6.67 17.46
N VAL A 33 -40.86 7.76 17.34
CA VAL A 33 -40.91 8.88 18.31
C VAL A 33 -42.29 9.55 18.30
N TYR A 34 -42.88 9.72 17.13
CA TYR A 34 -44.25 10.25 17.02
C TYR A 34 -45.31 9.34 17.63
N LEU A 35 -45.20 8.02 17.42
CA LEU A 35 -46.05 7.00 18.03
C LEU A 35 -45.84 6.94 19.56
N LYS A 36 -44.60 7.08 20.06
CA LYS A 36 -44.29 7.15 21.50
C LYS A 36 -45.11 8.25 22.21
N ASN A 37 -45.23 9.42 21.60
CA ASN A 37 -45.99 10.54 22.18
C ASN A 37 -47.52 10.36 22.13
N LYS A 38 -48.00 9.43 21.31
CA LYS A 38 -49.44 9.17 21.12
C LYS A 38 -49.95 7.98 21.91
N ILE A 39 -49.07 7.05 22.34
CA ILE A 39 -49.43 5.87 23.10
C ILE A 39 -48.87 5.98 24.52
N LYS A 40 -49.59 6.69 25.40
CA LYS A 40 -49.33 6.64 26.83
C LYS A 40 -49.75 5.25 27.36
N GLY A 41 -48.80 4.37 27.58
CA GLY A 41 -49.11 3.10 28.28
C GLY A 41 -48.15 1.92 28.03
N ASN A 42 -47.08 2.03 27.23
CA ASN A 42 -46.20 0.89 26.97
C ASN A 42 -44.73 1.18 27.23
N ASP A 43 -44.41 1.53 28.50
CA ASP A 43 -43.04 1.89 28.92
C ASP A 43 -41.99 0.79 28.64
N SER A 44 -42.40 -0.48 28.71
CA SER A 44 -41.51 -1.62 28.44
C SER A 44 -41.07 -1.72 26.97
N PHE A 45 -41.93 -1.35 26.02
CA PHE A 45 -41.63 -1.39 24.58
C PHE A 45 -40.61 -0.30 24.22
N PHE A 46 -40.80 0.91 24.74
CA PHE A 46 -39.90 2.02 24.51
C PHE A 46 -38.54 1.85 25.19
N GLN A 47 -38.49 1.29 26.40
CA GLN A 47 -37.24 0.93 27.06
C GLN A 47 -36.43 -0.11 26.25
N ASN A 48 -37.11 -1.06 25.60
CA ASN A 48 -36.43 -2.02 24.73
C ASN A 48 -35.86 -1.37 23.45
N ILE A 49 -36.57 -0.39 22.88
CA ILE A 49 -36.06 0.35 21.71
C ILE A 49 -34.83 1.19 22.09
N ASP A 50 -34.86 1.90 23.21
CA ASP A 50 -33.72 2.69 23.67
C ASP A 50 -32.51 1.80 24.01
N LYS A 51 -32.74 0.59 24.55
CA LYS A 51 -31.71 -0.43 24.75
C LYS A 51 -31.11 -0.94 23.45
N LEU A 52 -31.95 -1.30 22.46
CA LEU A 52 -31.51 -1.75 21.16
C LEU A 52 -30.72 -0.66 20.41
N LYS A 53 -31.12 0.60 20.57
CA LYS A 53 -30.39 1.72 19.99
C LYS A 53 -29.01 1.87 20.63
N ALA A 54 -28.92 1.84 21.95
CA ALA A 54 -27.65 1.92 22.67
C ALA A 54 -26.73 0.74 22.31
N GLU A 55 -27.26 -0.49 22.20
CA GLU A 55 -26.51 -1.66 21.77
C GLU A 55 -26.03 -1.53 20.32
N ASN A 56 -26.86 -0.99 19.42
CA ASN A 56 -26.47 -0.74 18.03
C ASN A 56 -25.35 0.30 17.94
N ASP A 57 -25.41 1.36 18.73
CA ASP A 57 -24.38 2.40 18.75
C ASP A 57 -23.06 1.84 19.36
N ASP A 58 -23.13 1.02 20.41
CA ASP A 58 -21.98 0.32 20.98
C ASP A 58 -21.35 -0.66 19.98
N LEU A 59 -22.17 -1.43 19.26
CA LEU A 59 -21.69 -2.32 18.21
C LEU A 59 -21.04 -1.58 17.05
N LYS A 60 -21.59 -0.44 16.63
CA LYS A 60 -20.96 0.41 15.61
C LYS A 60 -19.60 0.95 16.07
N GLN A 61 -19.52 1.41 17.32
CA GLN A 61 -18.26 1.87 17.88
C GLN A 61 -17.23 0.75 17.94
N LYS A 62 -17.61 -0.42 18.45
CA LYS A 62 -16.73 -1.60 18.49
C LYS A 62 -16.28 -2.04 17.09
N ASN A 63 -17.16 -1.99 16.10
CA ASN A 63 -16.80 -2.31 14.72
C ASN A 63 -15.75 -1.33 14.19
N SER A 64 -15.94 -0.03 14.42
CA SER A 64 -14.96 0.99 14.04
C SER A 64 -13.60 0.79 14.73
N GLU A 65 -13.60 0.46 16.03
CA GLU A 65 -12.37 0.15 16.77
C GLU A 65 -11.67 -1.11 16.24
N LEU A 66 -12.44 -2.14 15.88
CA LEU A 66 -11.90 -3.37 15.29
C LEU A 66 -11.30 -3.12 13.91
N GLU A 67 -11.95 -2.32 13.08
CA GLU A 67 -11.43 -1.92 11.77
C GLU A 67 -10.13 -1.11 11.89
N GLN A 68 -10.05 -0.23 12.89
CA GLN A 68 -8.80 0.50 13.16
C GLN A 68 -7.68 -0.45 13.57
N LYS A 69 -7.94 -1.37 14.51
CA LYS A 69 -6.95 -2.38 14.94
C LYS A 69 -6.53 -3.29 13.80
N LEU A 70 -7.45 -3.64 12.89
CA LEU A 70 -7.12 -4.43 11.72
C LEU A 70 -6.14 -3.70 10.81
N ARG A 71 -6.38 -2.41 10.53
CA ARG A 71 -5.45 -1.58 9.75
C ARG A 71 -4.07 -1.49 10.41
N GLU A 72 -4.03 -1.27 11.71
CA GLU A 72 -2.77 -1.23 12.48
C GLU A 72 -2.03 -2.57 12.40
N TYR A 73 -2.76 -3.68 12.52
CA TYR A 73 -2.19 -5.02 12.39
C TYR A 73 -1.61 -5.28 10.99
N GLU A 74 -2.32 -4.87 9.94
CA GLU A 74 -1.84 -5.00 8.56
C GLU A 74 -0.55 -4.19 8.32
N ILE A 75 -0.46 -2.98 8.87
CA ILE A 75 0.76 -2.15 8.81
C ILE A 75 1.92 -2.86 9.52
N ILE A 76 1.73 -3.27 10.77
CA ILE A 76 2.77 -3.96 11.56
C ILE A 76 3.22 -5.26 10.88
N LYS A 77 2.28 -6.01 10.29
CA LYS A 77 2.59 -7.22 9.54
C LYS A 77 3.47 -6.92 8.34
N SER A 78 3.12 -5.91 7.55
CA SER A 78 3.89 -5.47 6.38
C SER A 78 5.30 -5.01 6.79
N GLU A 79 5.42 -4.22 7.87
CA GLU A 79 6.71 -3.80 8.41
C GLU A 79 7.56 -5.00 8.87
N ASN A 80 6.95 -5.99 9.52
CA ASN A 80 7.66 -7.19 9.96
C ASN A 80 8.17 -8.03 8.77
N GLU A 81 7.37 -8.16 7.71
CA GLU A 81 7.80 -8.82 6.47
C GLU A 81 8.98 -8.07 5.82
N THR A 82 8.90 -6.75 5.73
CA THR A 82 9.99 -5.91 5.22
C THR A 82 11.27 -6.03 6.04
N LEU A 83 11.16 -6.05 7.37
CA LEU A 83 12.31 -6.25 8.26
C LEU A 83 12.96 -7.63 8.08
N LYS A 84 12.18 -8.67 7.90
CA LYS A 84 12.69 -10.02 7.62
C LYS A 84 13.43 -10.07 6.29
N GLU A 85 12.87 -9.45 5.25
CA GLU A 85 13.53 -9.33 3.94
C GLU A 85 14.86 -8.58 4.05
N TYR A 86 14.89 -7.48 4.79
CA TYR A 86 16.12 -6.74 5.05
C TYR A 86 17.17 -7.57 5.80
N MET A 87 16.76 -8.32 6.82
CA MET A 87 17.68 -9.19 7.56
C MET A 87 18.27 -10.27 6.66
N ASN A 88 17.48 -10.88 5.80
CA ASN A 88 17.95 -11.88 4.84
C ASN A 88 18.93 -11.26 3.83
N LEU A 89 18.67 -10.03 3.36
CA LEU A 89 19.59 -9.30 2.51
C LEU A 89 20.91 -8.99 3.20
N LYS A 90 20.86 -8.54 4.45
CA LYS A 90 22.04 -8.24 5.26
C LYS A 90 22.91 -9.49 5.47
N GLU A 91 22.30 -10.64 5.71
CA GLU A 91 23.03 -11.92 5.83
C GLU A 91 23.68 -12.31 4.49
N LYS A 92 22.92 -12.20 3.39
CA LYS A 92 23.39 -12.55 2.04
C LYS A 92 24.55 -11.66 1.57
N TYR A 93 24.58 -10.41 2.00
CA TYR A 93 25.57 -9.40 1.62
C TYR A 93 26.38 -8.92 2.84
N SER A 94 26.70 -9.83 3.75
CA SER A 94 27.40 -9.52 5.01
C SER A 94 28.77 -8.85 4.85
N ASP A 95 29.40 -9.03 3.68
CA ASP A 95 30.69 -8.40 3.35
C ASP A 95 30.57 -6.92 2.99
N TYR A 96 29.35 -6.41 2.88
CA TYR A 96 29.07 -5.01 2.52
C TYR A 96 28.28 -4.32 3.64
N GLU A 97 28.65 -3.07 3.91
CA GLU A 97 27.83 -2.20 4.75
C GLU A 97 26.57 -1.78 3.97
N SER A 98 25.40 -2.03 4.53
CA SER A 98 24.12 -1.75 3.89
C SER A 98 23.24 -0.86 4.74
N ILE A 99 22.61 0.13 4.11
CA ILE A 99 21.72 1.09 4.74
C ILE A 99 20.31 0.84 4.18
N PRO A 100 19.32 0.50 5.03
CA PRO A 100 17.95 0.28 4.57
C PRO A 100 17.28 1.59 4.17
N GLY A 101 16.52 1.58 3.09
CA GLY A 101 15.74 2.72 2.62
C GLY A 101 14.45 2.31 1.96
N TYR A 102 13.50 3.24 1.89
CA TYR A 102 12.19 3.05 1.24
C TYR A 102 12.05 3.97 0.04
N VAL A 103 11.40 3.48 -0.99
CA VAL A 103 11.02 4.29 -2.15
C VAL A 103 9.87 5.21 -1.75
N ILE A 104 10.10 6.52 -1.83
CA ILE A 104 9.10 7.55 -1.52
C ILE A 104 8.49 8.17 -2.77
N ASN A 105 9.19 8.08 -3.91
CA ASN A 105 8.66 8.54 -5.19
C ASN A 105 9.25 7.72 -6.34
N LYS A 106 8.50 7.63 -7.44
CA LYS A 106 8.90 6.95 -8.66
C LYS A 106 8.64 7.87 -9.85
N GLU A 107 9.71 8.28 -10.51
CA GLU A 107 9.65 9.11 -11.71
C GLU A 107 9.86 8.21 -12.94
N ILE A 108 8.75 7.92 -13.63
CA ILE A 108 8.78 7.16 -14.87
C ILE A 108 8.48 8.14 -16.00
N SER A 109 9.39 8.25 -16.94
CA SER A 109 9.17 9.01 -18.17
C SER A 109 9.67 8.21 -19.38
N ASN A 110 9.31 8.67 -20.58
CA ASN A 110 9.83 8.09 -21.82
C ASN A 110 11.36 8.21 -21.96
N PHE A 111 12.00 8.99 -21.10
CA PHE A 111 13.43 9.30 -21.16
C PHE A 111 14.23 8.81 -19.94
N GLY A 112 13.55 8.28 -18.90
CA GLY A 112 14.26 7.82 -17.71
C GLY A 112 13.36 7.16 -16.67
N ASN A 113 13.93 6.19 -15.97
CA ASN A 113 13.31 5.49 -14.86
C ASN A 113 14.14 5.72 -13.60
N THR A 114 13.69 6.64 -12.74
CA THR A 114 14.37 6.96 -11.50
C THR A 114 13.47 6.79 -10.29
N LEU A 115 14.09 6.45 -9.17
CA LEU A 115 13.40 6.33 -7.87
C LEU A 115 13.98 7.36 -6.91
N ILE A 116 13.15 7.84 -5.99
CA ILE A 116 13.60 8.64 -4.86
C ILE A 116 13.42 7.80 -3.60
N ILE A 117 14.49 7.69 -2.81
CA ILE A 117 14.52 6.96 -1.54
C ILE A 117 14.67 7.91 -0.36
N ASN A 118 14.19 7.51 0.81
CA ASN A 118 14.14 8.32 2.04
C ASN A 118 15.44 8.33 2.85
N VAL A 119 16.56 7.97 2.26
CA VAL A 119 17.90 8.03 2.86
C VAL A 119 18.83 8.93 2.04
N GLY A 120 19.71 9.67 2.71
CA GLY A 120 20.54 10.66 2.07
C GLY A 120 21.92 10.80 2.70
N GLN A 121 22.54 11.98 2.54
CA GLN A 121 23.89 12.25 3.05
C GLN A 121 24.03 12.06 4.56
N LYS A 122 22.97 12.36 5.34
CA LYS A 122 22.97 12.14 6.80
C LYS A 122 23.08 10.69 7.19
N ASP A 123 22.62 9.80 6.32
CA ASP A 123 22.64 8.36 6.51
C ASP A 123 23.91 7.72 5.91
N GLY A 124 24.83 8.54 5.38
CA GLY A 124 26.06 8.08 4.77
C GLY A 124 25.93 7.70 3.30
N ILE A 125 24.84 8.11 2.63
CA ILE A 125 24.65 7.81 1.20
C ILE A 125 25.43 8.80 0.33
N GLU A 126 26.21 8.25 -0.60
CA GLU A 126 26.98 8.98 -1.58
C GLU A 126 26.59 8.62 -3.02
N PRO A 127 26.81 9.50 -4.01
CA PRO A 127 26.67 9.18 -5.42
C PRO A 127 27.51 7.95 -5.82
N ASN A 128 26.99 7.17 -6.77
CA ASN A 128 27.55 5.90 -7.27
C ASN A 128 27.43 4.71 -6.32
N MET A 129 26.83 4.85 -5.14
CA MET A 129 26.50 3.71 -4.31
C MET A 129 25.46 2.82 -5.00
N THR A 130 25.60 1.50 -4.85
CA THR A 130 24.75 0.51 -5.43
C THR A 130 23.47 0.34 -4.61
N VAL A 131 22.33 0.21 -5.30
CA VAL A 131 21.02 -0.07 -4.69
C VAL A 131 20.57 -1.46 -5.07
N ILE A 132 20.25 -2.28 -4.07
CA ILE A 132 19.81 -3.67 -4.23
C ILE A 132 18.44 -3.87 -3.57
N SER A 133 17.74 -4.93 -3.98
CA SER A 133 16.54 -5.47 -3.33
C SER A 133 16.70 -6.96 -3.10
N ASP A 134 15.70 -7.60 -2.51
CA ASP A 134 15.58 -9.06 -2.38
C ASP A 134 15.74 -9.81 -3.73
N LYS A 135 15.28 -9.16 -4.81
CA LYS A 135 15.30 -9.71 -6.19
C LYS A 135 16.60 -9.46 -6.95
N GLY A 136 17.46 -8.58 -6.44
CA GLY A 136 18.76 -8.28 -7.05
C GLY A 136 19.07 -6.79 -7.20
N LEU A 137 19.88 -6.45 -8.18
CA LEU A 137 20.32 -5.09 -8.46
C LEU A 137 19.16 -4.22 -8.95
N VAL A 138 18.93 -3.10 -8.28
CA VAL A 138 17.92 -2.09 -8.66
C VAL A 138 18.57 -0.99 -9.50
N GLY A 139 19.74 -0.49 -9.10
CA GLY A 139 20.40 0.61 -9.75
C GLY A 139 21.56 1.19 -8.93
N TYR A 140 21.81 2.47 -9.10
CA TYR A 140 22.84 3.21 -8.37
C TYR A 140 22.37 4.65 -8.08
N ILE A 141 22.97 5.26 -7.07
CA ILE A 141 22.68 6.63 -6.65
C ILE A 141 23.30 7.62 -7.65
N ILE A 142 22.49 8.50 -8.21
CA ILE A 142 22.96 9.57 -9.11
C ILE A 142 23.11 10.93 -8.43
N SER A 143 22.31 11.17 -7.41
CA SER A 143 22.39 12.40 -6.61
C SER A 143 21.82 12.20 -5.23
N THR A 144 22.29 12.97 -4.26
CA THR A 144 21.86 12.93 -2.87
C THR A 144 21.52 14.32 -2.36
N THR A 145 20.55 14.38 -1.49
CA THR A 145 20.27 15.50 -0.60
C THR A 145 20.57 15.10 0.84
N ASN A 146 20.30 15.96 1.81
CA ASN A 146 20.51 15.61 3.21
C ASN A 146 19.70 14.36 3.64
N ASN A 147 18.44 14.22 3.19
CA ASN A 147 17.52 13.18 3.68
C ASN A 147 17.01 12.24 2.60
N THR A 148 17.31 12.49 1.32
CA THR A 148 16.82 11.70 0.21
C THR A 148 17.90 11.48 -0.83
N SER A 149 17.76 10.43 -1.62
CA SER A 149 18.66 10.15 -2.74
C SER A 149 17.86 9.76 -3.98
N LYS A 150 18.41 10.12 -5.14
CA LYS A 150 17.86 9.76 -6.45
C LYS A 150 18.63 8.57 -7.02
N VAL A 151 17.90 7.53 -7.35
CA VAL A 151 18.41 6.26 -7.88
C VAL A 151 18.12 6.18 -9.36
N GLN A 152 19.15 5.95 -10.17
CA GLN A 152 19.01 5.56 -11.57
C GLN A 152 18.83 4.05 -11.63
N THR A 153 17.73 3.57 -12.21
CA THR A 153 17.46 2.14 -12.25
C THR A 153 18.19 1.44 -13.40
N ILE A 154 18.42 0.13 -13.29
CA ILE A 154 19.03 -0.67 -14.36
C ILE A 154 18.14 -0.83 -15.59
N ILE A 155 16.84 -0.60 -15.46
CA ILE A 155 15.88 -0.63 -16.57
C ILE A 155 15.90 0.67 -17.39
N ASP A 156 16.60 1.69 -16.92
CA ASP A 156 16.81 2.93 -17.67
C ASP A 156 17.75 2.69 -18.86
N THR A 157 17.41 3.28 -20.00
CA THR A 157 18.20 3.11 -21.23
C THR A 157 19.60 3.75 -21.18
N ALA A 158 19.79 4.73 -20.30
CA ALA A 158 21.09 5.35 -20.06
C ALA A 158 22.00 4.50 -19.18
N THR A 159 21.45 3.45 -18.52
CA THR A 159 22.20 2.58 -17.62
C THR A 159 22.79 1.40 -18.37
N ALA A 160 24.07 1.12 -18.13
CA ALA A 160 24.74 -0.08 -18.61
C ALA A 160 25.48 -0.73 -17.43
N VAL A 161 25.27 -2.02 -17.22
CA VAL A 161 25.87 -2.79 -16.15
C VAL A 161 26.66 -3.95 -16.74
N SER A 162 27.92 -4.08 -16.35
CA SER A 162 28.72 -5.27 -16.66
C SER A 162 28.32 -6.41 -15.71
N ALA A 163 28.09 -7.58 -16.28
CA ALA A 163 27.74 -8.78 -15.53
C ALA A 163 28.49 -10.00 -16.07
N THR A 164 28.57 -11.03 -15.24
CA THR A 164 29.18 -12.32 -15.62
C THR A 164 28.11 -13.40 -15.48
N ILE A 165 27.96 -14.22 -16.51
CA ILE A 165 27.06 -15.38 -16.45
C ILE A 165 27.70 -16.44 -15.55
N SER A 166 26.99 -16.84 -14.50
CA SER A 166 27.53 -17.73 -13.47
C SER A 166 27.92 -19.12 -13.99
N THR A 167 27.22 -19.63 -15.00
CA THR A 167 27.42 -20.98 -15.57
C THR A 167 28.56 -21.04 -16.59
N SER A 168 28.61 -20.10 -17.53
CA SER A 168 29.58 -20.04 -18.61
C SER A 168 30.80 -19.17 -18.31
N ARG A 169 30.70 -18.31 -17.31
CA ARG A 169 31.67 -17.27 -16.95
C ARG A 169 31.90 -16.21 -18.04
N ASP A 170 31.00 -16.14 -19.01
CA ASP A 170 31.06 -15.10 -20.06
C ASP A 170 30.71 -13.72 -19.51
N SER A 171 31.42 -12.72 -20.00
CA SER A 171 31.13 -11.33 -19.70
C SER A 171 30.04 -10.77 -20.62
N ILE A 172 29.07 -10.09 -20.06
CA ILE A 172 27.99 -9.46 -20.78
C ILE A 172 27.79 -8.00 -20.33
N ILE A 173 27.23 -7.18 -21.20
CA ILE A 173 26.70 -5.88 -20.84
C ILE A 173 25.19 -5.95 -20.86
N VAL A 174 24.57 -5.55 -19.74
CA VAL A 174 23.11 -5.46 -19.58
C VAL A 174 22.70 -4.01 -19.63
N ARG A 175 21.69 -3.69 -20.46
CA ARG A 175 21.11 -2.35 -20.59
C ARG A 175 19.61 -2.40 -20.51
N GLY A 176 18.99 -1.33 -19.98
CA GLY A 176 17.56 -1.11 -20.07
C GLY A 176 17.11 -0.91 -21.53
N THR A 177 15.87 -1.29 -21.81
CA THR A 177 15.23 -1.07 -23.10
C THR A 177 14.05 -0.13 -22.94
N LEU A 178 13.64 0.55 -24.03
CA LEU A 178 12.41 1.36 -24.08
C LEU A 178 11.14 0.51 -24.25
N ASP A 179 11.25 -0.80 -24.04
CA ASP A 179 10.12 -1.70 -24.16
C ASP A 179 9.11 -1.49 -23.01
N GLU A 180 7.83 -1.55 -23.30
CA GLU A 180 6.73 -1.42 -22.34
C GLU A 180 6.80 -2.45 -21.19
N ASN A 181 7.48 -3.57 -21.45
CA ASN A 181 7.68 -4.65 -20.45
C ASN A 181 8.90 -4.44 -19.54
N TYR A 182 9.61 -3.30 -19.63
CA TYR A 182 10.82 -3.02 -18.85
C TYR A 182 11.89 -4.10 -18.97
N ASN A 183 12.06 -4.70 -20.14
CA ASN A 183 13.04 -5.75 -20.39
C ASN A 183 14.47 -5.19 -20.34
N LEU A 184 15.40 -6.06 -19.98
CA LEU A 184 16.82 -5.79 -20.06
C LEU A 184 17.41 -6.50 -21.29
N LYS A 185 18.23 -5.80 -22.04
CA LYS A 185 18.98 -6.37 -23.18
C LYS A 185 20.39 -6.75 -22.73
N ALA A 186 20.71 -8.01 -22.80
CA ALA A 186 22.07 -8.49 -22.61
C ALA A 186 22.81 -8.57 -23.94
N THR A 187 24.04 -8.04 -23.98
CA THR A 187 24.94 -8.12 -25.14
C THR A 187 26.20 -8.82 -24.72
N TYR A 188 26.59 -9.83 -25.47
CA TYR A 188 27.83 -10.58 -25.25
C TYR A 188 29.04 -9.71 -25.62
N ILE A 189 30.09 -9.81 -24.80
CA ILE A 189 31.40 -9.21 -25.08
C ILE A 189 32.28 -10.34 -25.58
N PRO A 190 32.62 -10.42 -26.87
CA PRO A 190 33.58 -11.41 -27.34
C PRO A 190 34.94 -11.12 -26.69
N THR A 191 35.53 -12.14 -26.07
CA THR A 191 36.90 -12.14 -25.53
C THR A 191 37.93 -12.42 -26.63
#